data_dc2e04042e857c850bfb8b67d623d70c
#
_entry.id   dc2e04042e857c850bfb8b67d623d70c
#
_cell.length_a   1.000
_cell.length_b   1.000
_cell.length_c   1.000
_cell.angle_alpha   90.00
_cell.angle_beta   90.00
_cell.angle_gamma   90.00
#
_symmetry.space_group_name_H-M   'P 1'
#
loop_
_entity.id
_entity.type
_entity.pdbx_description
1 polymer ?
#
loop_
_entity_poly.entity_id
_entity_poly.type
_entity_poly.pdbx_seq_one_letter_code
_entity_poly.pdbx_strand_id
1 'polypeptide(L)'
;MKKVLLITTILLLSFSIQAQDNKAKDLLNKVTSIVKGYDNIVIDFKYSLNNAKENIHQDSKGNVTMKGNQYVLNFMGVTKIYDGKKNYTIVPEDEEVTISSVNEKDDSAITPSKMLTFFNSGYKCSMDKLEDIKGRKIQYVKLVPTNAKDQRKEILLGIDVQTKHIYNLIETGKKGTKTTLTVNSFKTNQPLSKNQFTFVASKYPNYYINKLD
;
A
#
# COMPACT_ATOMS: atom_id res chain seq x y z
N MET A 1 4.68 -51.63 -8.07
CA MET A 1 5.77 -50.65 -7.90
C MET A 1 5.45 -49.30 -8.57
N LYS A 2 5.00 -49.25 -9.86
CA LYS A 2 4.70 -47.95 -10.53
C LYS A 2 3.62 -47.09 -9.84
N LYS A 3 2.57 -47.70 -9.27
CA LYS A 3 1.49 -46.96 -8.56
C LYS A 3 1.94 -46.35 -7.22
N VAL A 4 2.83 -47.03 -6.49
CA VAL A 4 3.39 -46.54 -5.23
C VAL A 4 4.33 -45.37 -5.50
N LEU A 5 5.12 -45.41 -6.56
CA LEU A 5 6.03 -44.32 -6.96
C LEU A 5 5.25 -43.03 -7.30
N LEU A 6 4.10 -43.17 -8.00
CA LEU A 6 3.24 -42.03 -8.36
C LEU A 6 2.63 -41.34 -7.16
N ILE A 7 2.17 -42.11 -6.16
CA ILE A 7 1.59 -41.58 -4.92
C ILE A 7 2.63 -40.84 -4.10
N THR A 8 3.86 -41.38 -4.02
CA THR A 8 4.96 -40.72 -3.28
C THR A 8 5.36 -39.40 -3.92
N THR A 9 5.36 -39.30 -5.25
CA THR A 9 5.68 -38.07 -5.99
C THR A 9 4.62 -36.98 -5.76
N ILE A 10 3.33 -37.34 -5.72
CA ILE A 10 2.23 -36.39 -5.43
C ILE A 10 2.31 -35.86 -3.98
N LEU A 11 2.69 -36.72 -3.02
CA LEU A 11 2.83 -36.32 -1.60
C LEU A 11 3.97 -35.31 -1.42
N LEU A 12 5.09 -35.46 -2.10
CA LEU A 12 6.24 -34.56 -2.04
C LEU A 12 5.95 -33.17 -2.63
N LEU A 13 5.10 -33.07 -3.66
CA LEU A 13 4.69 -31.79 -4.25
C LEU A 13 3.80 -30.98 -3.32
N SER A 14 2.99 -31.62 -2.48
CA SER A 14 2.11 -30.95 -1.51
C SER A 14 2.88 -30.20 -0.41
N PHE A 15 4.01 -30.73 0.05
CA PHE A 15 4.86 -30.09 1.05
C PHE A 15 5.56 -28.83 0.54
N SER A 16 5.87 -28.78 -0.74
CA SER A 16 6.57 -27.63 -1.33
C SER A 16 5.68 -26.39 -1.39
N ILE A 17 4.38 -26.52 -1.63
CA ILE A 17 3.42 -25.40 -1.70
C ILE A 17 3.23 -24.79 -0.30
N GLN A 18 3.04 -25.61 0.71
CA GLN A 18 2.83 -25.17 2.10
C GLN A 18 4.05 -24.41 2.65
N ALA A 19 5.26 -24.84 2.28
CA ALA A 19 6.50 -24.18 2.69
C ALA A 19 6.68 -22.79 2.07
N GLN A 20 6.21 -22.57 0.83
CA GLN A 20 6.25 -21.27 0.16
C GLN A 20 5.27 -20.26 0.79
N ASP A 21 4.07 -20.71 1.16
CA ASP A 21 3.07 -19.88 1.83
C ASP A 21 3.55 -19.41 3.20
N ASN A 22 4.21 -20.29 3.97
CA ASN A 22 4.77 -19.93 5.27
C ASN A 22 5.91 -18.90 5.14
N LYS A 23 6.83 -19.09 4.19
CA LYS A 23 7.93 -18.12 3.94
C LYS A 23 7.39 -16.74 3.55
N ALA A 24 6.32 -16.69 2.74
CA ALA A 24 5.68 -15.44 2.36
C ALA A 24 5.08 -14.73 3.59
N LYS A 25 4.35 -15.44 4.44
CA LYS A 25 3.80 -14.91 5.69
C LYS A 25 4.89 -14.39 6.62
N ASP A 26 5.96 -15.13 6.79
CA ASP A 26 7.10 -14.74 7.65
C ASP A 26 7.75 -13.44 7.13
N LEU A 27 7.91 -13.31 5.80
CA LEU A 27 8.44 -12.08 5.21
C LEU A 27 7.49 -10.90 5.44
N LEU A 28 6.19 -11.07 5.23
CA LEU A 28 5.17 -10.04 5.45
C LEU A 28 5.07 -9.63 6.93
N ASN A 29 5.18 -10.58 7.85
CA ASN A 29 5.24 -10.30 9.28
C ASN A 29 6.47 -9.46 9.66
N LYS A 30 7.63 -9.75 9.05
CA LYS A 30 8.85 -8.94 9.23
C LYS A 30 8.66 -7.51 8.73
N VAL A 31 8.05 -7.32 7.55
CA VAL A 31 7.71 -5.99 7.02
C VAL A 31 6.82 -5.24 8.01
N THR A 32 5.75 -5.89 8.48
CA THR A 32 4.80 -5.30 9.44
C THR A 32 5.49 -4.89 10.74
N SER A 33 6.34 -5.76 11.30
CA SER A 33 7.08 -5.49 12.53
C SER A 33 8.02 -4.29 12.38
N ILE A 34 8.75 -4.22 11.28
CA ILE A 34 9.70 -3.14 11.01
C ILE A 34 8.96 -1.80 10.83
N VAL A 35 7.89 -1.78 10.03
CA VAL A 35 7.08 -0.58 9.79
C VAL A 35 6.47 -0.04 11.09
N LYS A 36 5.97 -0.92 11.97
CA LYS A 36 5.41 -0.54 13.28
C LYS A 36 6.45 -0.01 14.26
N GLY A 37 7.73 -0.32 14.05
CA GLY A 37 8.83 0.15 14.91
C GLY A 37 9.29 1.59 14.64
N TYR A 38 8.80 2.25 13.58
CA TYR A 38 9.20 3.61 13.26
C TYR A 38 8.29 4.65 13.92
N ASP A 39 8.89 5.74 14.46
CA ASP A 39 8.14 6.87 14.99
C ASP A 39 7.34 7.59 13.91
N ASN A 40 7.96 7.74 12.74
CA ASN A 40 7.32 8.30 11.55
C ASN A 40 7.95 7.75 10.27
N ILE A 41 7.20 7.86 9.18
CA ILE A 41 7.60 7.40 7.85
C ILE A 41 7.27 8.50 6.85
N VAL A 42 8.23 8.81 5.97
CA VAL A 42 8.07 9.73 4.84
C VAL A 42 8.36 8.97 3.56
N ILE A 43 7.39 8.93 2.65
CA ILE A 43 7.48 8.20 1.38
C ILE A 43 7.22 9.16 0.23
N ASP A 44 8.11 9.15 -0.77
CA ASP A 44 7.85 9.65 -2.10
C ASP A 44 7.58 8.47 -3.04
N PHE A 45 6.54 8.56 -3.84
CA PHE A 45 6.14 7.47 -4.72
C PHE A 45 5.74 7.93 -6.12
N LYS A 46 5.86 7.01 -7.07
CA LYS A 46 5.26 7.11 -8.40
C LYS A 46 4.06 6.16 -8.47
N TYR A 47 2.97 6.66 -9.04
CA TYR A 47 1.78 5.91 -9.39
C TYR A 47 1.66 5.81 -10.90
N SER A 48 1.29 4.64 -11.42
CA SER A 48 1.02 4.40 -12.81
C SER A 48 -0.21 3.53 -12.96
N LEU A 49 -1.19 3.98 -13.72
CA LEU A 49 -2.37 3.23 -14.11
C LEU A 49 -2.30 2.93 -15.60
N ASN A 50 -2.47 1.66 -15.96
CA ASN A 50 -2.48 1.22 -17.36
C ASN A 50 -3.62 0.25 -17.62
N ASN A 51 -4.40 0.52 -18.66
CA ASN A 51 -5.38 -0.40 -19.21
C ASN A 51 -5.30 -0.37 -20.73
N ALA A 52 -4.59 -1.34 -21.30
CA ALA A 52 -4.37 -1.40 -22.74
C ALA A 52 -5.66 -1.62 -23.54
N LYS A 53 -6.68 -2.25 -22.95
CA LYS A 53 -7.98 -2.47 -23.61
C LYS A 53 -8.77 -1.18 -23.77
N GLU A 54 -8.69 -0.30 -22.79
CA GLU A 54 -9.38 0.98 -22.74
C GLU A 54 -8.50 2.15 -23.22
N ASN A 55 -7.27 1.85 -23.68
CA ASN A 55 -6.25 2.84 -24.05
C ASN A 55 -6.01 3.91 -22.96
N ILE A 56 -6.05 3.48 -21.69
CA ILE A 56 -5.82 4.37 -20.54
C ILE A 56 -4.37 4.21 -20.10
N HIS A 57 -3.66 5.34 -20.02
CA HIS A 57 -2.35 5.43 -19.39
C HIS A 57 -2.28 6.72 -18.57
N GLN A 58 -2.00 6.59 -17.28
CA GLN A 58 -1.89 7.72 -16.36
C GLN A 58 -0.71 7.52 -15.43
N ASP A 59 0.17 8.51 -15.37
CA ASP A 59 1.28 8.58 -14.44
C ASP A 59 1.11 9.77 -13.49
N SER A 60 1.40 9.56 -12.22
CA SER A 60 1.39 10.61 -11.20
C SER A 60 2.49 10.37 -10.18
N LYS A 61 2.83 11.43 -9.44
CA LYS A 61 3.73 11.35 -8.29
C LYS A 61 2.99 11.81 -7.05
N GLY A 62 3.38 11.30 -5.91
CA GLY A 62 2.83 11.72 -4.63
C GLY A 62 3.84 11.55 -3.53
N ASN A 63 3.50 12.11 -2.38
CA ASN A 63 4.24 11.89 -1.15
C ASN A 63 3.28 11.73 0.03
N VAL A 64 3.73 11.02 1.03
CA VAL A 64 2.99 10.86 2.27
C VAL A 64 3.94 10.92 3.46
N THR A 65 3.54 11.66 4.49
CA THR A 65 4.17 11.65 5.81
C THR A 65 3.19 11.06 6.81
N MET A 66 3.65 10.09 7.61
CA MET A 66 2.81 9.36 8.57
C MET A 66 3.48 9.32 9.95
N LYS A 67 2.66 9.45 11.02
CA LYS A 67 3.09 9.23 12.41
C LYS A 67 1.93 8.63 13.19
N GLY A 68 2.07 7.39 13.65
CA GLY A 68 0.96 6.65 14.24
C GLY A 68 -0.20 6.55 13.26
N ASN A 69 -1.37 7.06 13.64
CA ASN A 69 -2.55 7.11 12.77
C ASN A 69 -2.66 8.41 11.96
N GLN A 70 -1.86 9.44 12.28
CA GLN A 70 -1.86 10.73 11.58
C GLN A 70 -1.13 10.65 10.25
N TYR A 71 -1.59 11.40 9.25
CA TYR A 71 -0.91 11.51 7.96
C TYR A 71 -1.17 12.82 7.23
N VAL A 72 -0.24 13.16 6.34
CA VAL A 72 -0.42 14.13 5.25
C VAL A 72 -0.07 13.42 3.95
N LEU A 73 -1.02 13.34 3.03
CA LEU A 73 -0.86 12.76 1.70
C LEU A 73 -1.08 13.85 0.66
N ASN A 74 -0.09 14.05 -0.22
CA ASN A 74 -0.22 14.88 -1.41
C ASN A 74 -0.22 13.96 -2.64
N PHE A 75 -1.30 13.95 -3.38
CA PHE A 75 -1.46 13.08 -4.53
C PHE A 75 -2.51 13.62 -5.50
N MET A 76 -2.20 13.66 -6.80
CA MET A 76 -3.09 14.11 -7.88
C MET A 76 -3.72 15.49 -7.61
N GLY A 77 -2.91 16.47 -7.20
CA GLY A 77 -3.38 17.83 -6.92
C GLY A 77 -4.15 18.00 -5.60
N VAL A 78 -4.45 16.91 -4.89
CA VAL A 78 -5.20 16.92 -3.64
C VAL A 78 -4.26 16.72 -2.45
N THR A 79 -4.48 17.51 -1.38
CA THR A 79 -3.84 17.27 -0.08
C THR A 79 -4.86 16.69 0.88
N LYS A 80 -4.55 15.54 1.48
CA LYS A 80 -5.33 14.96 2.57
C LYS A 80 -4.53 15.01 3.87
N ILE A 81 -5.14 15.56 4.91
CA ILE A 81 -4.58 15.60 6.27
C ILE A 81 -5.52 14.80 7.17
N TYR A 82 -4.97 13.90 7.95
CA TYR A 82 -5.66 13.27 9.07
C TYR A 82 -4.89 13.61 10.34
N ASP A 83 -5.53 14.35 11.25
CA ASP A 83 -4.93 14.83 12.50
C ASP A 83 -5.07 13.84 13.67
N GLY A 84 -5.67 12.68 13.42
CA GLY A 84 -5.99 11.67 14.43
C GLY A 84 -7.47 11.69 14.86
N LYS A 85 -8.26 12.68 14.40
CA LYS A 85 -9.69 12.84 14.70
C LYS A 85 -10.51 13.18 13.47
N LYS A 86 -10.01 14.09 12.64
CA LYS A 86 -10.70 14.60 11.44
C LYS A 86 -9.85 14.42 10.20
N ASN A 87 -10.53 14.20 9.09
CA ASN A 87 -9.96 14.29 7.76
C ASN A 87 -10.22 15.67 7.17
N TYR A 88 -9.19 16.24 6.57
CA TYR A 88 -9.24 17.47 5.79
C TYR A 88 -8.79 17.13 4.38
N THR A 89 -9.70 17.30 3.41
CA THR A 89 -9.40 17.13 1.99
C THR A 89 -9.37 18.50 1.35
N ILE A 90 -8.21 18.89 0.85
CA ILE A 90 -7.96 20.21 0.25
C ILE A 90 -7.80 19.98 -1.24
N VAL A 91 -8.66 20.61 -2.04
CA VAL A 91 -8.68 20.57 -3.50
C VAL A 91 -8.40 21.99 -4.01
N PRO A 92 -7.14 22.33 -4.30
CA PRO A 92 -6.77 23.69 -4.70
C PRO A 92 -7.42 24.14 -6.00
N GLU A 93 -7.67 23.23 -6.94
CA GLU A 93 -8.31 23.52 -8.22
C GLU A 93 -9.74 24.06 -8.06
N ASP A 94 -10.47 23.52 -7.04
CA ASP A 94 -11.84 23.90 -6.73
C ASP A 94 -11.91 24.98 -5.62
N GLU A 95 -10.78 25.38 -5.05
CA GLU A 95 -10.70 26.25 -3.88
C GLU A 95 -11.59 25.74 -2.73
N GLU A 96 -11.61 24.42 -2.52
CA GLU A 96 -12.46 23.76 -1.52
C GLU A 96 -11.63 23.01 -0.48
N VAL A 97 -12.13 23.07 0.77
CA VAL A 97 -11.68 22.21 1.89
C VAL A 97 -12.89 21.46 2.43
N THR A 98 -12.88 20.15 2.32
CA THR A 98 -13.86 19.28 2.99
C THR A 98 -13.30 18.77 4.31
N ILE A 99 -14.05 18.99 5.41
CA ILE A 99 -13.74 18.51 6.75
C ILE A 99 -14.75 17.43 7.12
N SER A 100 -14.28 16.22 7.48
CA SER A 100 -15.14 15.13 7.91
C SER A 100 -14.63 14.46 9.18
N SER A 101 -15.54 14.05 10.04
CA SER A 101 -15.22 13.21 11.19
C SER A 101 -14.94 11.77 10.72
N VAL A 102 -13.94 11.11 11.31
CA VAL A 102 -13.66 9.71 11.02
C VAL A 102 -14.44 8.85 12.00
N ASN A 103 -15.25 7.95 11.49
CA ASN A 103 -15.79 6.88 12.29
C ASN A 103 -14.67 5.83 12.47
N GLU A 104 -14.04 5.78 13.65
CA GLU A 104 -12.97 4.82 13.96
C GLU A 104 -13.40 3.35 13.79
N LYS A 105 -14.71 3.08 13.78
CA LYS A 105 -15.29 1.75 13.53
C LYS A 105 -15.40 1.43 12.05
N ASP A 106 -15.18 2.39 11.17
CA ASP A 106 -15.19 2.15 9.72
C ASP A 106 -13.84 1.61 9.26
N ASP A 107 -13.72 0.29 9.28
CA ASP A 107 -12.54 -0.45 8.80
C ASP A 107 -12.36 -0.34 7.27
N SER A 108 -13.35 0.20 6.55
CA SER A 108 -13.33 0.33 5.10
C SER A 108 -12.45 1.48 4.61
N ALA A 109 -12.15 2.48 5.46
CA ALA A 109 -11.30 3.60 5.10
C ALA A 109 -9.85 3.15 4.92
N ILE A 110 -9.36 3.20 3.68
CA ILE A 110 -7.95 2.91 3.36
C ILE A 110 -7.12 4.14 3.72
N THR A 111 -6.45 4.09 4.86
CA THR A 111 -5.49 5.12 5.26
C THR A 111 -4.09 4.76 4.73
N PRO A 112 -3.18 5.72 4.51
CA PRO A 112 -1.81 5.44 4.12
C PRO A 112 -1.10 4.48 5.09
N SER A 113 -1.37 4.55 6.39
CA SER A 113 -0.82 3.62 7.38
C SER A 113 -1.33 2.19 7.20
N LYS A 114 -2.62 2.01 6.88
CA LYS A 114 -3.20 0.70 6.54
C LYS A 114 -2.62 0.15 5.23
N MET A 115 -2.27 1.01 4.27
CA MET A 115 -1.64 0.57 3.02
C MET A 115 -0.26 -0.09 3.21
N LEU A 116 0.44 0.18 4.30
CA LEU A 116 1.72 -0.47 4.59
C LEU A 116 1.57 -1.87 5.24
N THR A 117 0.35 -2.24 5.63
CA THR A 117 0.07 -3.50 6.34
C THR A 117 -1.19 -4.21 5.85
N PHE A 118 -1.79 -3.75 4.72
CA PHE A 118 -3.06 -4.28 4.16
C PHE A 118 -3.03 -5.78 3.89
N PHE A 119 -1.85 -6.32 3.64
CA PHE A 119 -1.62 -7.71 3.30
C PHE A 119 -1.73 -8.68 4.49
N ASN A 120 -1.91 -8.18 5.71
CA ASN A 120 -2.00 -8.99 6.92
C ASN A 120 -3.28 -9.84 6.97
N SER A 121 -4.32 -9.46 6.22
CA SER A 121 -5.58 -10.20 6.15
C SER A 121 -6.21 -10.08 4.76
N GLY A 122 -7.12 -10.99 4.44
CA GLY A 122 -7.89 -10.96 3.20
C GLY A 122 -7.18 -11.52 1.97
N TYR A 123 -5.99 -12.11 2.11
CA TYR A 123 -5.21 -12.65 0.99
C TYR A 123 -4.65 -14.04 1.28
N LYS A 124 -4.61 -14.87 0.24
CA LYS A 124 -3.68 -16.00 0.16
C LYS A 124 -2.36 -15.45 -0.36
N CYS A 125 -1.25 -15.72 0.33
CA CYS A 125 0.06 -15.22 -0.02
C CYS A 125 1.01 -16.36 -0.36
N SER A 126 1.83 -16.18 -1.38
CA SER A 126 2.89 -17.11 -1.77
C SER A 126 4.14 -16.35 -2.19
N MET A 127 5.31 -16.97 -2.02
CA MET A 127 6.54 -16.40 -2.57
C MET A 127 6.45 -16.41 -4.10
N ASP A 128 6.94 -15.36 -4.72
CA ASP A 128 7.04 -15.19 -6.17
C ASP A 128 8.51 -14.94 -6.55
N LYS A 129 8.78 -14.32 -7.67
CA LYS A 129 10.12 -14.06 -8.20
C LYS A 129 11.00 -13.21 -7.28
N LEU A 130 12.29 -13.43 -7.37
CA LEU A 130 13.34 -12.54 -6.86
C LEU A 130 13.98 -11.83 -8.05
N GLU A 131 14.01 -10.51 -8.03
CA GLU A 131 14.62 -9.69 -9.09
C GLU A 131 15.72 -8.80 -8.54
N ASP A 132 16.73 -8.55 -9.37
CA ASP A 132 17.70 -7.48 -9.13
C ASP A 132 17.24 -6.23 -9.89
N ILE A 133 16.92 -5.17 -9.16
CA ILE A 133 16.47 -3.91 -9.73
C ILE A 133 17.43 -2.80 -9.29
N LYS A 134 18.29 -2.38 -10.20
CA LYS A 134 19.31 -1.34 -9.96
C LYS A 134 20.20 -1.66 -8.75
N GLY A 135 20.66 -2.92 -8.65
CA GLY A 135 21.51 -3.41 -7.56
C GLY A 135 20.77 -3.70 -6.25
N ARG A 136 19.44 -3.62 -6.23
CA ARG A 136 18.61 -3.98 -5.07
C ARG A 136 17.93 -5.31 -5.34
N LYS A 137 18.06 -6.25 -4.42
CA LYS A 137 17.32 -7.53 -4.48
C LYS A 137 15.90 -7.35 -3.98
N ILE A 138 14.93 -7.45 -4.87
CA ILE A 138 13.51 -7.31 -4.59
C ILE A 138 12.84 -8.67 -4.64
N GLN A 139 12.37 -9.13 -3.50
CA GLN A 139 11.57 -10.33 -3.38
C GLN A 139 10.10 -10.00 -3.56
N TYR A 140 9.47 -10.59 -4.55
CA TYR A 140 8.03 -10.45 -4.74
C TYR A 140 7.27 -11.49 -3.91
N VAL A 141 6.16 -11.03 -3.33
CA VAL A 141 5.13 -11.86 -2.72
C VAL A 141 3.85 -11.66 -3.51
N LYS A 142 3.28 -12.74 -4.00
CA LYS A 142 1.97 -12.75 -4.65
C LYS A 142 0.88 -12.83 -3.60
N LEU A 143 -0.10 -11.92 -3.71
CA LEU A 143 -1.26 -11.82 -2.87
C LEU A 143 -2.51 -12.02 -3.74
N VAL A 144 -3.31 -13.03 -3.43
CA VAL A 144 -4.57 -13.30 -4.13
C VAL A 144 -5.72 -13.06 -3.15
N PRO A 145 -6.65 -12.13 -3.47
CA PRO A 145 -7.79 -11.86 -2.59
C PRO A 145 -8.59 -13.13 -2.29
N THR A 146 -8.98 -13.32 -1.02
CA THR A 146 -9.84 -14.44 -0.61
C THR A 146 -11.31 -14.16 -0.88
N ASN A 147 -11.71 -12.90 -0.99
CA ASN A 147 -13.07 -12.50 -1.33
C ASN A 147 -13.27 -12.63 -2.85
N ALA A 148 -14.18 -13.50 -3.29
CA ALA A 148 -14.49 -13.70 -4.71
C ALA A 148 -15.06 -12.45 -5.40
N LYS A 149 -15.69 -11.54 -4.64
CA LYS A 149 -16.24 -10.27 -5.16
C LYS A 149 -15.19 -9.19 -5.36
N ASP A 150 -13.96 -9.37 -4.86
CA ASP A 150 -12.86 -8.42 -5.08
C ASP A 150 -12.59 -8.28 -6.58
N GLN A 151 -12.46 -7.04 -7.06
CA GLN A 151 -12.19 -6.76 -8.46
C GLN A 151 -10.71 -6.96 -8.83
N ARG A 152 -9.85 -7.10 -7.85
CA ARG A 152 -8.43 -7.41 -8.02
C ARG A 152 -8.28 -8.91 -8.30
N LYS A 153 -7.47 -9.24 -9.30
CA LYS A 153 -7.07 -10.60 -9.61
C LYS A 153 -5.93 -11.04 -8.69
N GLU A 154 -4.92 -10.20 -8.58
CA GLU A 154 -3.73 -10.42 -7.76
C GLU A 154 -2.99 -9.12 -7.51
N ILE A 155 -2.14 -9.12 -6.49
CA ILE A 155 -1.17 -8.08 -6.20
C ILE A 155 0.21 -8.74 -6.09
N LEU A 156 1.20 -8.18 -6.77
CA LEU A 156 2.61 -8.49 -6.54
C LEU A 156 3.20 -7.39 -5.66
N LEU A 157 3.58 -7.76 -4.44
CA LEU A 157 4.22 -6.87 -3.48
C LEU A 157 5.72 -7.10 -3.51
N GLY A 158 6.47 -6.14 -4.05
CA GLY A 158 7.92 -6.15 -4.09
C GLY A 158 8.50 -5.63 -2.78
N ILE A 159 9.34 -6.42 -2.14
CA ILE A 159 9.97 -6.14 -0.84
C ILE A 159 11.48 -6.15 -1.03
N ASP A 160 12.14 -5.09 -0.63
CA ASP A 160 13.60 -5.03 -0.60
C ASP A 160 14.14 -6.03 0.43
N VAL A 161 14.99 -6.94 -0.03
CA VAL A 161 15.50 -8.04 0.80
C VAL A 161 16.35 -7.54 1.95
N GLN A 162 17.05 -6.43 1.81
CA GLN A 162 17.94 -5.86 2.81
C GLN A 162 17.17 -5.07 3.87
N THR A 163 16.36 -4.11 3.43
CA THR A 163 15.68 -3.17 4.34
C THR A 163 14.34 -3.68 4.84
N LYS A 164 13.73 -4.66 4.16
CA LYS A 164 12.34 -5.12 4.34
C LYS A 164 11.29 -4.04 4.07
N HIS A 165 11.68 -2.95 3.45
CA HIS A 165 10.72 -1.93 3.01
C HIS A 165 10.00 -2.38 1.74
N ILE A 166 8.75 -1.94 1.59
CA ILE A 166 8.02 -2.10 0.34
C ILE A 166 8.73 -1.25 -0.73
N TYR A 167 9.10 -1.90 -1.82
CA TYR A 167 9.68 -1.26 -3.00
C TYR A 167 8.59 -0.85 -3.99
N ASN A 168 7.69 -1.77 -4.31
CA ASN A 168 6.55 -1.49 -5.18
C ASN A 168 5.36 -2.41 -4.87
N LEU A 169 4.21 -1.97 -5.35
CA LEU A 169 2.96 -2.73 -5.37
C LEU A 169 2.46 -2.73 -6.81
N ILE A 170 2.21 -3.90 -7.37
CA ILE A 170 1.67 -4.08 -8.72
C ILE A 170 0.34 -4.81 -8.60
N GLU A 171 -0.76 -4.09 -8.75
CA GLU A 171 -2.10 -4.63 -8.72
C GLU A 171 -2.56 -4.95 -10.15
N THR A 172 -3.13 -6.12 -10.36
CA THR A 172 -3.79 -6.52 -11.61
C THR A 172 -5.27 -6.73 -11.34
N GLY A 173 -6.12 -5.95 -11.98
CA GLY A 173 -7.57 -6.10 -11.94
C GLY A 173 -8.06 -7.22 -12.84
N LYS A 174 -9.24 -7.79 -12.53
CA LYS A 174 -9.89 -8.83 -13.33
C LYS A 174 -10.21 -8.40 -14.76
N LYS A 175 -10.39 -7.09 -14.99
CA LYS A 175 -10.66 -6.50 -16.31
C LYS A 175 -9.38 -6.10 -17.07
N GLY A 176 -8.20 -6.42 -16.55
CA GLY A 176 -6.91 -6.17 -17.21
C GLY A 176 -6.26 -4.82 -16.86
N THR A 177 -6.89 -4.00 -16.02
CA THR A 177 -6.26 -2.79 -15.48
C THR A 177 -5.07 -3.17 -14.60
N LYS A 178 -3.95 -2.50 -14.81
CA LYS A 178 -2.73 -2.66 -14.02
C LYS A 178 -2.39 -1.35 -13.33
N THR A 179 -2.35 -1.36 -12.01
CA THR A 179 -1.91 -0.23 -11.19
C THR A 179 -0.56 -0.55 -10.58
N THR A 180 0.40 0.37 -10.71
CA THR A 180 1.73 0.21 -10.11
C THR A 180 2.03 1.41 -9.22
N LEU A 181 2.32 1.16 -7.96
CA LEU A 181 2.87 2.14 -7.04
C LEU A 181 4.33 1.77 -6.77
N THR A 182 5.26 2.67 -7.08
CA THR A 182 6.69 2.46 -6.84
C THR A 182 7.20 3.48 -5.84
N VAL A 183 7.83 2.99 -4.78
CA VAL A 183 8.47 3.83 -3.75
C VAL A 183 9.81 4.34 -4.28
N ASN A 184 9.93 5.66 -4.43
CA ASN A 184 11.15 6.31 -4.87
C ASN A 184 12.07 6.65 -3.68
N SER A 185 11.48 7.02 -2.55
CA SER A 185 12.18 7.34 -1.32
C SER A 185 11.39 6.81 -0.13
N PHE A 186 12.08 6.19 0.83
CA PHE A 186 11.51 5.72 2.08
C PHE A 186 12.41 6.19 3.23
N LYS A 187 11.97 7.19 3.97
CA LYS A 187 12.70 7.77 5.11
C LYS A 187 11.93 7.50 6.38
N THR A 188 12.65 7.27 7.48
CA THR A 188 12.06 6.94 8.78
C THR A 188 12.62 7.86 9.84
N ASN A 189 11.86 8.08 10.91
CA ASN A 189 12.27 8.82 12.11
C ASN A 189 12.85 10.21 11.78
N GLN A 190 12.21 10.91 10.82
CA GLN A 190 12.63 12.24 10.42
C GLN A 190 12.15 13.29 11.41
N PRO A 191 12.87 14.41 11.58
CA PRO A 191 12.36 15.56 12.31
C PRO A 191 11.08 16.07 11.65
N LEU A 192 9.99 16.19 12.41
CA LEU A 192 8.71 16.70 11.93
C LEU A 192 8.38 18.02 12.63
N SER A 193 7.73 18.95 11.92
CA SER A 193 7.23 20.17 12.53
C SER A 193 6.09 19.86 13.52
N LYS A 194 5.90 20.70 14.53
CA LYS A 194 4.81 20.55 15.51
C LYS A 194 3.42 20.55 14.85
N ASN A 195 3.28 21.25 13.73
CA ASN A 195 2.02 21.41 13.00
C ASN A 195 1.94 20.53 11.74
N GLN A 196 2.79 19.48 11.64
CA GLN A 196 2.87 18.63 10.44
C GLN A 196 1.51 18.06 10.02
N PHE A 197 0.68 17.68 10.99
CA PHE A 197 -0.62 17.05 10.76
C PHE A 197 -1.80 17.95 11.12
N THR A 198 -1.58 19.27 11.16
CA THR A 198 -2.60 20.23 11.57
C THR A 198 -3.13 20.98 10.36
N PHE A 199 -4.45 20.99 10.18
CA PHE A 199 -5.09 21.90 9.25
C PHE A 199 -5.11 23.31 9.82
N VAL A 200 -4.63 24.28 9.04
CA VAL A 200 -4.57 25.69 9.43
C VAL A 200 -5.45 26.50 8.49
N ALA A 201 -6.67 26.83 8.91
CA ALA A 201 -7.68 27.50 8.08
C ALA A 201 -7.21 28.84 7.50
N SER A 202 -6.36 29.58 8.23
CA SER A 202 -5.82 30.88 7.77
C SER A 202 -4.92 30.77 6.52
N LYS A 203 -4.48 29.59 6.14
CA LYS A 203 -3.76 29.34 4.89
C LYS A 203 -4.68 29.27 3.66
N TYR A 204 -5.99 29.23 3.89
CA TYR A 204 -7.02 29.03 2.85
C TYR A 204 -8.12 30.09 2.98
N PRO A 205 -7.79 31.41 2.94
CA PRO A 205 -8.75 32.47 3.26
C PRO A 205 -9.91 32.57 2.26
N ASN A 206 -9.70 32.13 1.01
CA ASN A 206 -10.70 32.24 -0.05
C ASN A 206 -11.38 30.88 -0.37
N TYR A 207 -11.03 29.81 0.39
CA TYR A 207 -11.56 28.48 0.11
C TYR A 207 -12.93 28.32 0.75
N TYR A 208 -13.82 27.66 0.01
CA TYR A 208 -15.07 27.16 0.57
C TYR A 208 -14.76 26.01 1.53
N ILE A 209 -15.21 26.16 2.79
CA ILE A 209 -15.00 25.14 3.82
C ILE A 209 -16.31 24.35 4.02
N ASN A 210 -16.37 23.15 3.48
CA ASN A 210 -17.46 22.21 3.61
C ASN A 210 -17.23 21.32 4.85
N LYS A 211 -18.18 21.28 5.77
CA LYS A 211 -18.14 20.43 6.98
C LYS A 211 -19.18 19.32 6.83
N LEU A 212 -18.70 18.07 6.80
CA LEU A 212 -19.53 16.87 6.80
C LEU A 212 -19.47 16.28 8.21
N ASP A 213 -20.57 16.35 8.94
CA ASP A 213 -20.70 15.79 10.29
C ASP A 213 -21.22 14.34 10.24
#